data_638eca6a1c4aa71ee4caeecaba3f3f9a
#
_entry.id   638eca6a1c4aa71ee4caeecaba3f3f9a
#
_cell.length_a   1.000
_cell.length_b   1.000
_cell.length_c   1.000
_cell.angle_alpha   90.00
_cell.angle_beta   90.00
_cell.angle_gamma   90.00
#
_symmetry.space_group_name_H-M   'P 1'
#
loop_
_entity.id
_entity.type
_entity.pdbx_description
1 polymer ?
#
loop_
_entity_poly.entity_id
_entity_poly.type
_entity_poly.pdbx_seq_one_letter_code
_entity_poly.pdbx_strand_id
1 'polypeptide(L)'
;RDSESLIVHEYGYIWFYGILANNEVDEAWIDEGFTTNQTRDYMMNRYGEHGFDIDLYEGYETFPKKYWPLKNDLHSDQWSAIRYMISGYDENISRPSHLYKNAISYSRNAYGKPSLMLNELRYVLGDSLFYSSIQHLYKKWKLKHIDEEKIIDAIEEHVGEELDWFFDPWLHTTRHLDYEISSSKKVKNNNAWDIELVIKNKGLRFMPLLVETEYEDGSTDRQWWDRHLWRFEDTLKYSAK
;
A
#
# COMPACT_ATOMS: atom_id res chain seq x y z
N ARG A 1 17.70 6.92 -14.78
CA ARG A 1 16.64 6.72 -13.76
C ARG A 1 16.90 5.51 -12.88
N ASP A 2 17.21 4.33 -13.43
CA ASP A 2 17.52 3.14 -12.62
C ASP A 2 18.71 3.38 -11.68
N SER A 3 19.78 3.98 -12.17
CA SER A 3 20.93 4.34 -11.33
C SER A 3 20.58 5.39 -10.26
N GLU A 4 19.68 6.33 -10.56
CA GLU A 4 19.21 7.32 -9.60
C GLU A 4 18.33 6.68 -8.53
N SER A 5 17.40 5.80 -8.93
CA SER A 5 16.56 5.03 -8.00
C SER A 5 17.42 4.21 -7.04
N LEU A 6 18.44 3.51 -7.55
CA LEU A 6 19.40 2.77 -6.72
C LEU A 6 20.12 3.69 -5.73
N ILE A 7 20.65 4.82 -6.21
CA ILE A 7 21.35 5.77 -5.34
C ILE A 7 20.41 6.29 -4.23
N VAL A 8 19.18 6.64 -4.56
CA VAL A 8 18.21 7.12 -3.58
C VAL A 8 17.86 6.03 -2.56
N HIS A 9 17.76 4.79 -3.00
CA HIS A 9 17.56 3.64 -2.11
C HIS A 9 18.73 3.49 -1.13
N GLU A 10 19.94 3.44 -1.61
CA GLU A 10 21.14 3.31 -0.76
C GLU A 10 21.29 4.50 0.21
N TYR A 11 20.92 5.72 -0.22
CA TYR A 11 20.88 6.87 0.69
C TYR A 11 19.81 6.74 1.77
N GLY A 12 18.72 6.05 1.50
CA GLY A 12 17.64 5.78 2.45
C GLY A 12 18.12 5.04 3.70
N TYR A 13 19.11 4.17 3.57
CA TYR A 13 19.70 3.44 4.69
C TYR A 13 20.41 4.34 5.72
N ILE A 14 20.73 5.60 5.39
CA ILE A 14 21.23 6.54 6.39
C ILE A 14 20.19 6.72 7.50
N TRP A 15 18.91 6.77 7.16
CA TRP A 15 17.83 6.94 8.12
C TRP A 15 17.26 5.61 8.63
N PHE A 16 16.92 4.69 7.73
CA PHE A 16 16.17 3.47 8.04
C PHE A 16 17.04 2.22 8.28
N TYR A 17 18.31 2.42 8.53
CA TYR A 17 19.25 1.41 9.00
C TYR A 17 20.33 2.06 9.88
N GLY A 18 20.98 3.12 9.37
CA GLY A 18 22.10 3.73 10.06
C GLY A 18 21.69 4.51 11.32
N ILE A 19 20.55 5.20 11.30
CA ILE A 19 20.06 6.03 12.41
C ILE A 19 18.95 5.33 13.19
N LEU A 20 18.00 4.69 12.50
CA LEU A 20 17.02 3.78 13.09
C LEU A 20 17.56 2.36 12.89
N ALA A 21 18.38 1.89 13.80
CA ALA A 21 19.08 0.62 13.66
C ALA A 21 18.12 -0.55 13.91
N ASN A 22 17.86 -1.36 12.89
CA ASN A 22 17.14 -2.62 13.01
C ASN A 22 18.09 -3.81 12.87
N ASN A 23 17.59 -5.00 13.16
CA ASN A 23 18.27 -6.25 12.86
C ASN A 23 17.82 -6.77 11.49
N GLU A 24 18.55 -6.44 10.43
CA GLU A 24 18.23 -6.84 9.05
C GLU A 24 18.21 -8.36 8.82
N VAL A 25 18.81 -9.14 9.70
CA VAL A 25 18.76 -10.61 9.61
C VAL A 25 17.40 -11.15 10.04
N ASP A 26 16.81 -10.56 11.06
CA ASP A 26 15.54 -11.00 11.60
C ASP A 26 14.35 -10.23 11.02
N GLU A 27 14.55 -8.94 10.69
CA GLU A 27 13.48 -8.02 10.29
C GLU A 27 13.89 -7.13 9.11
N ALA A 28 14.36 -7.73 8.01
CA ALA A 28 14.80 -7.00 6.80
C ALA A 28 13.71 -6.11 6.19
N TRP A 29 12.45 -6.37 6.46
CA TRP A 29 11.35 -5.55 5.96
C TRP A 29 11.37 -4.10 6.48
N ILE A 30 12.05 -3.87 7.62
CA ILE A 30 12.10 -2.55 8.26
C ILE A 30 12.96 -1.61 7.43
N ASP A 31 14.23 -1.94 7.23
CA ASP A 31 15.12 -1.09 6.45
C ASP A 31 14.77 -1.12 4.95
N GLU A 32 14.59 -2.29 4.39
CA GLU A 32 14.29 -2.47 2.97
C GLU A 32 12.92 -1.90 2.58
N GLY A 33 11.91 -2.16 3.39
CA GLY A 33 10.55 -1.69 3.12
C GLY A 33 10.42 -0.17 3.20
N PHE A 34 10.92 0.45 4.27
CA PHE A 34 10.90 1.91 4.42
C PHE A 34 11.73 2.60 3.36
N THR A 35 12.91 2.08 3.06
CA THR A 35 13.80 2.64 2.03
C THR A 35 13.20 2.50 0.64
N THR A 36 12.58 1.37 0.31
CA THR A 36 11.85 1.18 -0.96
C THR A 36 10.68 2.16 -1.08
N ASN A 37 9.90 2.33 -0.02
CA ASN A 37 8.78 3.28 -0.03
C ASN A 37 9.25 4.73 -0.21
N GLN A 38 10.31 5.14 0.49
CA GLN A 38 10.92 6.46 0.33
C GLN A 38 11.46 6.67 -1.09
N THR A 39 12.12 5.68 -1.67
CA THR A 39 12.63 5.74 -3.04
C THR A 39 11.50 5.95 -4.03
N ARG A 40 10.41 5.21 -3.87
CA ARG A 40 9.20 5.39 -4.68
C ARG A 40 8.68 6.83 -4.59
N ASP A 41 8.49 7.35 -3.38
CA ASP A 41 7.97 8.71 -3.17
C ASP A 41 8.88 9.77 -3.79
N TYR A 42 10.20 9.61 -3.67
CA TYR A 42 11.16 10.49 -4.33
C TYR A 42 11.01 10.45 -5.86
N MET A 43 10.96 9.27 -6.44
CA MET A 43 10.86 9.10 -7.90
C MET A 43 9.54 9.64 -8.45
N MET A 44 8.43 9.42 -7.74
CA MET A 44 7.12 9.97 -8.10
C MET A 44 7.10 11.51 -8.03
N ASN A 45 7.67 12.08 -6.99
CA ASN A 45 7.78 13.54 -6.85
C ASN A 45 8.63 14.16 -7.94
N ARG A 46 9.69 13.47 -8.37
CA ARG A 46 10.64 13.99 -9.37
C ARG A 46 10.16 13.82 -10.80
N TYR A 47 9.52 12.70 -11.12
CA TYR A 47 9.19 12.32 -12.49
C TYR A 47 7.68 12.20 -12.76
N GLY A 48 6.85 12.39 -11.73
CA GLY A 48 5.41 12.16 -11.80
C GLY A 48 5.03 10.70 -11.59
N GLU A 49 3.75 10.45 -11.39
CA GLU A 49 3.20 9.12 -11.06
C GLU A 49 3.53 8.04 -12.09
N HIS A 50 3.66 8.44 -13.35
CA HIS A 50 3.96 7.52 -14.46
C HIS A 50 5.40 7.66 -14.99
N GLY A 51 6.18 8.57 -14.44
CA GLY A 51 7.50 8.92 -14.97
C GLY A 51 8.54 7.83 -14.77
N PHE A 52 8.33 6.93 -13.82
CA PHE A 52 9.25 5.85 -13.51
C PHE A 52 9.16 4.69 -14.53
N ASP A 53 7.95 4.34 -14.97
CA ASP A 53 7.70 3.19 -15.84
C ASP A 53 7.83 3.49 -17.34
N ILE A 54 7.85 4.77 -17.72
CA ILE A 54 7.84 5.18 -19.15
C ILE A 54 9.14 4.78 -19.86
N ASP A 55 10.29 4.81 -19.19
CA ASP A 55 11.58 4.54 -19.84
C ASP A 55 11.82 3.07 -20.16
N LEU A 56 11.19 2.16 -19.44
CA LEU A 56 11.25 0.73 -19.77
C LEU A 56 10.58 0.40 -21.12
N TYR A 57 9.79 1.35 -21.65
CA TYR A 57 8.97 1.15 -22.84
C TYR A 57 9.21 2.18 -23.96
N GLU A 58 10.24 3.02 -23.85
CA GLU A 58 10.68 3.84 -24.98
C GLU A 58 11.08 2.94 -26.14
N GLY A 59 10.29 2.95 -27.22
CA GLY A 59 10.41 2.06 -28.37
C GLY A 59 9.31 0.99 -28.49
N TYR A 60 8.48 0.79 -27.46
CA TYR A 60 7.31 -0.07 -27.48
C TYR A 60 6.00 0.67 -27.29
N GLU A 61 5.94 1.95 -27.66
CA GLU A 61 4.85 2.89 -27.37
C GLU A 61 3.46 2.41 -27.79
N THR A 62 3.35 1.58 -28.82
CA THR A 62 2.07 1.17 -29.36
C THR A 62 1.54 -0.14 -28.78
N PHE A 63 2.39 -1.07 -28.37
CA PHE A 63 1.97 -2.38 -27.91
C PHE A 63 1.65 -2.40 -26.41
N PRO A 64 2.49 -1.91 -25.52
CA PRO A 64 2.22 -1.93 -24.06
C PRO A 64 1.04 -1.03 -23.67
N LYS A 65 0.95 0.19 -24.19
CA LYS A 65 -0.15 1.14 -23.87
C LYS A 65 -1.52 0.62 -24.25
N LYS A 66 -1.63 -0.15 -25.33
CA LYS A 66 -2.89 -0.70 -25.81
C LYS A 66 -3.33 -1.98 -25.09
N TYR A 67 -2.37 -2.85 -24.75
CA TYR A 67 -2.64 -4.18 -24.20
C TYR A 67 -2.27 -4.31 -22.73
N TRP A 68 -1.53 -3.35 -22.20
CA TRP A 68 -1.15 -3.27 -20.80
C TRP A 68 -1.69 -1.97 -20.22
N PRO A 69 -2.92 -1.97 -19.72
CA PRO A 69 -3.55 -0.75 -19.19
C PRO A 69 -3.00 -0.37 -17.81
N LEU A 70 -1.71 -0.56 -17.60
CA LEU A 70 -1.03 -0.14 -16.39
C LEU A 70 -0.87 1.39 -16.39
N LYS A 71 -1.98 2.06 -16.32
CA LYS A 71 -2.06 3.37 -15.70
C LYS A 71 -2.08 3.13 -14.19
N ASN A 72 -0.94 2.80 -13.61
CA ASN A 72 -0.89 2.49 -12.19
C ASN A 72 0.15 3.32 -11.51
N ASP A 73 -0.31 3.92 -10.45
CA ASP A 73 0.46 4.64 -9.45
C ASP A 73 1.40 3.73 -8.64
N LEU A 74 1.45 2.44 -8.98
CA LEU A 74 2.26 1.45 -8.29
C LEU A 74 3.61 1.29 -8.99
N HIS A 75 4.66 1.42 -8.20
CA HIS A 75 6.02 1.09 -8.59
C HIS A 75 6.15 -0.39 -9.00
N SER A 76 7.11 -0.72 -9.87
CA SER A 76 7.33 -2.08 -10.36
C SER A 76 7.50 -3.13 -9.25
N ASP A 77 8.11 -2.75 -8.13
CA ASP A 77 8.29 -3.63 -6.97
C ASP A 77 6.96 -3.94 -6.29
N GLN A 78 6.09 -2.96 -6.14
CA GLN A 78 4.74 -3.16 -5.59
C GLN A 78 3.90 -4.07 -6.51
N TRP A 79 3.98 -3.87 -7.83
CA TRP A 79 3.35 -4.76 -8.79
C TRP A 79 3.85 -6.19 -8.69
N SER A 80 5.14 -6.33 -8.57
CA SER A 80 5.76 -7.64 -8.41
C SER A 80 5.34 -8.31 -7.11
N ALA A 81 5.17 -7.52 -6.03
CA ALA A 81 4.64 -7.99 -4.76
C ALA A 81 3.19 -8.46 -4.89
N ILE A 82 2.31 -7.68 -5.53
CA ILE A 82 0.90 -8.07 -5.74
C ILE A 82 0.81 -9.38 -6.53
N ARG A 83 1.57 -9.54 -7.62
CA ARG A 83 1.59 -10.79 -8.38
C ARG A 83 2.07 -11.97 -7.55
N TYR A 84 3.05 -11.74 -6.69
CA TYR A 84 3.55 -12.75 -5.77
C TYR A 84 2.49 -13.14 -4.73
N MET A 85 1.79 -12.17 -4.13
CA MET A 85 0.73 -12.42 -3.15
C MET A 85 -0.39 -13.30 -3.71
N ILE A 86 -0.80 -13.08 -4.97
CA ILE A 86 -1.86 -13.87 -5.60
C ILE A 86 -1.40 -15.18 -6.23
N SER A 87 -0.09 -15.46 -6.22
CA SER A 87 0.48 -16.65 -6.89
C SER A 87 0.27 -17.96 -6.14
N GLY A 88 -0.14 -17.90 -4.88
CA GLY A 88 -0.20 -19.07 -3.97
C GLY A 88 1.15 -19.46 -3.36
N TYR A 89 2.24 -18.75 -3.66
CA TYR A 89 3.57 -18.96 -3.07
C TYR A 89 3.94 -17.92 -2.02
N ASP A 90 3.00 -17.07 -1.66
CA ASP A 90 3.20 -15.97 -0.71
C ASP A 90 3.67 -16.46 0.66
N GLU A 91 4.41 -15.62 1.33
CA GLU A 91 4.87 -15.80 2.72
C GLU A 91 4.61 -14.51 3.50
N ASN A 92 4.57 -14.60 4.83
CA ASN A 92 4.41 -13.42 5.69
C ASN A 92 5.66 -12.53 5.67
N ILE A 93 5.46 -11.25 5.91
CA ILE A 93 6.53 -10.23 5.90
C ILE A 93 7.46 -10.40 7.10
N SER A 94 6.90 -10.48 8.32
CA SER A 94 7.69 -10.59 9.55
C SER A 94 8.26 -11.99 9.69
N ARG A 95 9.50 -12.13 9.22
CA ARG A 95 10.20 -13.41 9.17
C ARG A 95 11.70 -13.19 9.06
N PRO A 96 12.53 -13.97 9.77
CA PRO A 96 13.97 -13.95 9.58
C PRO A 96 14.39 -14.21 8.13
N SER A 97 15.32 -13.41 7.65
CA SER A 97 15.74 -13.37 6.24
C SER A 97 16.14 -14.74 5.68
N HIS A 98 16.80 -15.58 6.50
CA HIS A 98 17.27 -16.91 6.12
C HIS A 98 16.17 -17.98 6.09
N LEU A 99 14.94 -17.65 6.56
CA LEU A 99 13.80 -18.57 6.55
C LEU A 99 12.88 -18.42 5.35
N TYR A 100 13.09 -17.42 4.50
CA TYR A 100 12.34 -17.31 3.24
C TYR A 100 12.71 -18.47 2.30
N LYS A 101 11.73 -18.98 1.57
CA LYS A 101 11.90 -20.16 0.69
C LYS A 101 13.00 -19.99 -0.36
N ASN A 102 13.19 -18.77 -0.86
CA ASN A 102 14.18 -18.45 -1.89
C ASN A 102 14.38 -16.92 -2.00
N ALA A 103 15.34 -16.51 -2.83
CA ALA A 103 15.66 -15.10 -3.05
C ALA A 103 14.48 -14.26 -3.60
N ILE A 104 13.58 -14.86 -4.38
CA ILE A 104 12.39 -14.17 -4.89
C ILE A 104 11.43 -13.87 -3.74
N SER A 105 11.18 -14.86 -2.89
CA SER A 105 10.36 -14.68 -1.69
C SER A 105 10.94 -13.60 -0.78
N TYR A 106 12.25 -13.65 -0.49
CA TYR A 106 12.94 -12.61 0.26
C TYR A 106 12.71 -11.23 -0.37
N SER A 107 13.03 -11.07 -1.64
CA SER A 107 12.88 -9.79 -2.35
C SER A 107 11.44 -9.24 -2.29
N ARG A 108 10.42 -10.10 -2.40
CA ARG A 108 9.03 -9.64 -2.35
C ARG A 108 8.59 -9.26 -0.94
N ASN A 109 9.00 -10.02 0.07
CA ASN A 109 8.57 -9.81 1.45
C ASN A 109 9.41 -8.78 2.20
N ALA A 110 10.67 -8.56 1.85
CA ALA A 110 11.49 -7.52 2.47
C ALA A 110 11.29 -6.13 1.80
N TYR A 111 11.06 -6.05 0.49
CA TYR A 111 11.00 -4.80 -0.29
C TYR A 111 9.59 -4.43 -0.72
N GLY A 112 9.02 -5.19 -1.63
CA GLY A 112 7.80 -4.81 -2.34
C GLY A 112 6.54 -4.82 -1.48
N LYS A 113 6.32 -5.87 -0.70
CA LYS A 113 5.15 -5.97 0.19
C LYS A 113 5.17 -4.92 1.32
N PRO A 114 6.29 -4.68 2.03
CA PRO A 114 6.34 -3.63 3.04
C PRO A 114 6.16 -2.23 2.43
N SER A 115 6.71 -1.96 1.25
CA SER A 115 6.45 -0.71 0.54
C SER A 115 4.97 -0.53 0.19
N LEU A 116 4.30 -1.61 -0.23
CA LEU A 116 2.86 -1.60 -0.47
C LEU A 116 2.07 -1.39 0.82
N MET A 117 2.46 -2.07 1.91
CA MET A 117 1.88 -1.89 3.23
C MET A 117 1.96 -0.43 3.70
N LEU A 118 3.12 0.20 3.60
CA LEU A 118 3.30 1.61 3.98
C LEU A 118 2.45 2.55 3.11
N ASN A 119 2.30 2.24 1.83
CA ASN A 119 1.42 3.00 0.95
C ASN A 119 -0.07 2.84 1.33
N GLU A 120 -0.51 1.64 1.72
CA GLU A 120 -1.86 1.43 2.26
C GLU A 120 -2.04 2.12 3.62
N LEU A 121 -1.04 2.11 4.49
CA LEU A 121 -1.10 2.86 5.75
C LEU A 121 -1.27 4.37 5.50
N ARG A 122 -0.55 4.90 4.51
CA ARG A 122 -0.70 6.29 4.08
C ARG A 122 -2.13 6.58 3.57
N TYR A 123 -2.73 5.65 2.83
CA TYR A 123 -4.12 5.77 2.40
C TYR A 123 -5.10 5.80 3.59
N VAL A 124 -4.87 4.97 4.61
CA VAL A 124 -5.71 4.93 5.83
C VAL A 124 -5.60 6.20 6.64
N LEU A 125 -4.37 6.68 6.89
CA LEU A 125 -4.09 7.81 7.75
C LEU A 125 -4.21 9.17 7.03
N GLY A 126 -4.08 9.16 5.71
CA GLY A 126 -3.86 10.38 4.92
C GLY A 126 -2.42 10.89 5.04
N ASP A 127 -1.99 11.69 4.07
CA ASP A 127 -0.62 12.16 3.94
C ASP A 127 -0.07 12.84 5.20
N SER A 128 -0.83 13.76 5.77
CA SER A 128 -0.37 14.57 6.90
C SER A 128 -0.07 13.72 8.13
N LEU A 129 -0.99 12.82 8.49
CA LEU A 129 -0.83 11.98 9.68
C LEU A 129 0.21 10.88 9.45
N PHE A 130 0.25 10.31 8.25
CA PHE A 130 1.28 9.32 7.88
C PHE A 130 2.69 9.90 8.03
N TYR A 131 3.01 11.00 7.36
CA TYR A 131 4.36 11.56 7.42
C TYR A 131 4.71 12.10 8.81
N SER A 132 3.77 12.65 9.55
CA SER A 132 4.03 13.07 10.93
C SER A 132 4.27 11.87 11.86
N SER A 133 3.65 10.72 11.63
CA SER A 133 3.92 9.47 12.37
C SER A 133 5.33 8.95 12.10
N ILE A 134 5.77 8.95 10.83
CA ILE A 134 7.16 8.58 10.48
C ILE A 134 8.17 9.55 11.13
N GLN A 135 7.86 10.84 11.15
CA GLN A 135 8.72 11.82 11.84
C GLN A 135 8.74 11.59 13.36
N HIS A 136 7.60 11.19 13.96
CA HIS A 136 7.52 10.86 15.37
C HIS A 136 8.36 9.63 15.69
N LEU A 137 8.21 8.56 14.92
CA LEU A 137 9.04 7.34 15.00
C LEU A 137 10.54 7.71 14.99
N TYR A 138 10.96 8.50 13.98
CA TYR A 138 12.34 8.93 13.87
C TYR A 138 12.82 9.74 15.10
N LYS A 139 12.05 10.71 15.56
CA LYS A 139 12.40 11.54 16.73
C LYS A 139 12.54 10.72 18.01
N LYS A 140 11.66 9.75 18.21
CA LYS A 140 11.61 8.88 19.40
C LYS A 140 12.76 7.87 19.43
N TRP A 141 13.12 7.32 18.28
CA TRP A 141 14.01 6.18 18.17
C TRP A 141 15.36 6.44 17.49
N LYS A 142 15.63 7.65 16.98
CA LYS A 142 16.93 7.97 16.37
C LYS A 142 18.10 7.60 17.27
N LEU A 143 19.12 6.96 16.69
CA LEU A 143 20.33 6.46 17.35
C LEU A 143 20.05 5.36 18.40
N LYS A 144 18.96 4.61 18.19
CA LYS A 144 18.61 3.44 19.02
C LYS A 144 18.22 2.30 18.11
N HIS A 145 18.19 1.09 18.69
CA HIS A 145 17.67 -0.09 18.00
C HIS A 145 16.16 -0.13 18.01
N ILE A 146 15.60 -0.35 16.83
CA ILE A 146 14.16 -0.55 16.60
C ILE A 146 13.89 -2.00 16.19
N ASP A 147 12.66 -2.40 16.37
CA ASP A 147 12.05 -3.65 15.94
C ASP A 147 10.59 -3.36 15.53
N GLU A 148 9.89 -4.37 15.10
CA GLU A 148 8.50 -4.30 14.68
C GLU A 148 7.59 -3.67 15.74
N GLU A 149 7.68 -4.17 17.00
CA GLU A 149 6.86 -3.68 18.12
C GLU A 149 7.05 -2.17 18.34
N LYS A 150 8.30 -1.71 18.37
CA LYS A 150 8.63 -0.29 18.58
C LYS A 150 8.15 0.62 17.45
N ILE A 151 8.12 0.11 16.21
CA ILE A 151 7.60 0.85 15.06
C ILE A 151 6.09 1.02 15.19
N ILE A 152 5.37 -0.07 15.45
CA ILE A 152 3.92 -0.08 15.61
C ILE A 152 3.53 0.83 16.76
N ASP A 153 4.11 0.63 17.96
CA ASP A 153 3.86 1.47 19.14
C ASP A 153 4.08 2.96 18.89
N ALA A 154 5.15 3.32 18.19
CA ALA A 154 5.43 4.73 17.91
C ALA A 154 4.43 5.36 16.93
N ILE A 155 3.95 4.60 15.96
CA ILE A 155 2.93 5.05 15.01
C ILE A 155 1.59 5.19 15.74
N GLU A 156 1.18 4.19 16.50
CA GLU A 156 -0.08 4.19 17.28
C GLU A 156 -0.12 5.30 18.32
N GLU A 157 0.98 5.51 19.04
CA GLU A 157 1.12 6.62 20.00
C GLU A 157 0.87 7.99 19.33
N HIS A 158 1.35 8.18 18.11
CA HIS A 158 1.17 9.42 17.39
C HIS A 158 -0.20 9.56 16.77
N VAL A 159 -0.76 8.47 16.25
CA VAL A 159 -2.09 8.40 15.66
C VAL A 159 -3.18 8.49 16.72
N GLY A 160 -2.93 7.92 17.91
CA GLY A 160 -3.89 7.83 19.01
C GLY A 160 -4.93 6.72 18.83
N GLU A 161 -4.63 5.73 18.00
CA GLU A 161 -5.50 4.57 17.70
C GLU A 161 -4.66 3.30 17.58
N GLU A 162 -5.21 2.16 18.02
CA GLU A 162 -4.63 0.83 17.79
C GLU A 162 -4.74 0.43 16.31
N LEU A 163 -3.63 -0.01 15.73
CA LEU A 163 -3.50 -0.39 14.32
C LEU A 163 -3.17 -1.88 14.12
N ASP A 164 -3.30 -2.71 15.15
CA ASP A 164 -3.13 -4.17 15.05
C ASP A 164 -3.95 -4.78 13.91
N TRP A 165 -5.19 -4.27 13.72
CA TRP A 165 -6.08 -4.69 12.64
C TRP A 165 -5.46 -4.48 11.25
N PHE A 166 -4.53 -3.53 11.13
CA PHE A 166 -3.81 -3.20 9.90
C PHE A 166 -2.50 -3.99 9.81
N PHE A 167 -1.66 -3.90 10.85
CA PHE A 167 -0.31 -4.47 10.82
C PHE A 167 -0.30 -6.00 10.89
N ASP A 168 -1.07 -6.61 11.78
CA ASP A 168 -1.11 -8.06 11.95
C ASP A 168 -1.39 -8.84 10.66
N PRO A 169 -2.43 -8.51 9.87
CA PRO A 169 -2.68 -9.21 8.62
C PRO A 169 -1.58 -9.04 7.58
N TRP A 170 -0.87 -7.91 7.58
CA TRP A 170 0.24 -7.65 6.68
C TRP A 170 1.51 -8.39 7.07
N LEU A 171 1.88 -8.30 8.35
CA LEU A 171 3.17 -8.75 8.85
C LEU A 171 3.19 -10.26 9.11
N HIS A 172 2.12 -10.80 9.68
CA HIS A 172 2.10 -12.16 10.19
C HIS A 172 1.26 -13.14 9.40
N THR A 173 0.56 -12.69 8.36
CA THR A 173 -0.30 -13.56 7.54
C THR A 173 -0.06 -13.36 6.05
N THR A 174 -0.63 -14.25 5.24
CA THR A 174 -0.73 -14.11 3.78
C THR A 174 -2.12 -13.67 3.33
N ARG A 175 -2.90 -13.12 4.24
CA ARG A 175 -4.24 -12.60 3.92
C ARG A 175 -4.11 -11.40 2.99
N HIS A 176 -4.93 -11.35 1.96
CA HIS A 176 -4.93 -10.24 0.99
C HIS A 176 -6.30 -9.57 0.94
N LEU A 177 -6.29 -8.37 0.40
CA LEU A 177 -7.48 -7.58 0.12
C LEU A 177 -8.02 -7.98 -1.24
N ASP A 178 -9.34 -8.23 -1.34
CA ASP A 178 -10.01 -8.50 -2.60
C ASP A 178 -11.46 -8.00 -2.52
N TYR A 179 -11.73 -6.84 -3.11
CA TYR A 179 -13.06 -6.27 -3.21
C TYR A 179 -13.60 -6.39 -4.63
N GLU A 180 -14.85 -6.86 -4.73
CA GLU A 180 -15.57 -6.99 -5.99
C GLU A 180 -16.80 -6.09 -6.01
N ILE A 181 -16.95 -5.31 -7.07
CA ILE A 181 -18.24 -4.71 -7.40
C ILE A 181 -19.11 -5.81 -7.99
N SER A 182 -19.98 -6.41 -7.18
CA SER A 182 -20.83 -7.53 -7.59
C SER A 182 -22.08 -7.08 -8.33
N SER A 183 -22.51 -5.84 -8.15
CA SER A 183 -23.63 -5.24 -8.86
C SER A 183 -23.52 -3.72 -8.89
N SER A 184 -23.83 -3.12 -10.03
CA SER A 184 -24.06 -1.69 -10.19
C SER A 184 -25.32 -1.48 -11.01
N LYS A 185 -26.29 -0.73 -10.48
CA LYS A 185 -27.58 -0.47 -11.12
C LYS A 185 -27.93 1.00 -11.05
N LYS A 186 -28.42 1.54 -12.18
CA LYS A 186 -29.14 2.82 -12.18
C LYS A 186 -30.61 2.56 -11.89
N VAL A 187 -31.15 3.22 -10.88
CA VAL A 187 -32.58 3.12 -10.48
C VAL A 187 -33.23 4.49 -10.69
N LYS A 188 -34.30 4.51 -11.47
CA LYS A 188 -35.01 5.76 -11.70
C LYS A 188 -35.79 6.17 -10.46
N ASN A 189 -35.55 7.37 -9.97
CA ASN A 189 -36.23 7.95 -8.83
C ASN A 189 -36.79 9.33 -9.20
N ASN A 190 -38.10 9.39 -9.49
CA ASN A 190 -38.77 10.60 -9.99
C ASN A 190 -38.10 11.14 -11.29
N ASN A 191 -37.49 12.34 -11.23
CA ASN A 191 -36.81 12.98 -12.33
C ASN A 191 -35.28 12.84 -12.28
N ALA A 192 -34.76 12.02 -11.36
CA ALA A 192 -33.35 11.75 -11.15
C ALA A 192 -33.05 10.25 -11.30
N TRP A 193 -31.76 9.92 -11.23
CA TRP A 193 -31.28 8.54 -11.21
C TRP A 193 -30.46 8.32 -9.94
N ASP A 194 -30.80 7.28 -9.20
CA ASP A 194 -29.98 6.77 -8.11
C ASP A 194 -29.04 5.68 -8.64
N ILE A 195 -27.87 5.56 -8.03
CA ILE A 195 -26.94 4.47 -8.29
C ILE A 195 -26.97 3.53 -7.08
N GLU A 196 -27.31 2.27 -7.32
CA GLU A 196 -27.17 1.21 -6.31
C GLU A 196 -25.90 0.42 -6.62
N LEU A 197 -24.98 0.38 -5.67
CA LEU A 197 -23.73 -0.36 -5.75
C LEU A 197 -23.70 -1.45 -4.69
N VAL A 198 -23.28 -2.65 -5.07
CA VAL A 198 -23.07 -3.76 -4.14
C VAL A 198 -21.60 -4.17 -4.24
N ILE A 199 -20.87 -4.00 -3.14
CA ILE A 199 -19.46 -4.38 -3.01
C ILE A 199 -19.37 -5.59 -2.10
N LYS A 200 -18.62 -6.61 -2.52
CA LYS A 200 -18.30 -7.80 -1.74
C LYS A 200 -16.82 -7.82 -1.38
N ASN A 201 -16.52 -8.17 -0.13
CA ASN A 201 -15.18 -8.56 0.25
C ASN A 201 -15.00 -10.07 0.01
N LYS A 202 -14.11 -10.41 -0.90
CA LYS A 202 -13.69 -11.79 -1.19
C LYS A 202 -12.40 -12.16 -0.50
N GLY A 203 -11.66 -11.16 -0.05
CA GLY A 203 -10.41 -11.31 0.68
C GLY A 203 -10.63 -11.60 2.17
N LEU A 204 -9.52 -11.70 2.88
CA LEU A 204 -9.51 -11.95 4.31
C LEU A 204 -8.97 -10.75 5.12
N ARG A 205 -8.76 -9.62 4.44
CA ARG A 205 -8.43 -8.34 5.07
C ARG A 205 -9.56 -7.35 4.89
N PHE A 206 -9.66 -6.41 5.83
CA PHE A 206 -10.69 -5.37 5.86
C PHE A 206 -10.01 -4.01 5.82
N MET A 207 -10.36 -3.21 4.82
CA MET A 207 -9.84 -1.87 4.65
C MET A 207 -11.00 -0.88 4.48
N PRO A 208 -10.84 0.37 4.90
CA PRO A 208 -11.80 1.40 4.54
C PRO A 208 -11.83 1.60 3.02
N LEU A 209 -12.95 2.06 2.49
CA LEU A 209 -13.14 2.32 1.07
C LEU A 209 -13.49 3.79 0.84
N LEU A 210 -12.84 4.40 -0.13
CA LEU A 210 -13.28 5.65 -0.71
C LEU A 210 -14.14 5.34 -1.94
N VAL A 211 -15.43 5.65 -1.87
CA VAL A 211 -16.36 5.53 -3.00
C VAL A 211 -16.52 6.90 -3.63
N GLU A 212 -16.13 7.02 -4.91
CA GLU A 212 -16.31 8.23 -5.69
C GLU A 212 -17.43 8.01 -6.72
N THR A 213 -18.39 8.94 -6.76
CA THR A 213 -19.46 8.98 -7.73
C THR A 213 -19.26 10.20 -8.63
N GLU A 214 -19.11 9.98 -9.93
CA GLU A 214 -19.09 11.05 -10.94
C GLU A 214 -20.47 11.18 -11.56
N TYR A 215 -21.01 12.39 -11.56
CA TYR A 215 -22.32 12.73 -12.15
C TYR A 215 -22.18 13.18 -13.61
N GLU A 216 -23.30 13.18 -14.34
CA GLU A 216 -23.34 13.56 -15.77
C GLU A 216 -22.90 15.02 -16.02
N ASP A 217 -23.01 15.90 -15.03
CA ASP A 217 -22.55 17.29 -15.09
C ASP A 217 -21.04 17.44 -14.79
N GLY A 218 -20.33 16.34 -14.53
CA GLY A 218 -18.92 16.31 -14.19
C GLY A 218 -18.61 16.62 -12.71
N SER A 219 -19.64 16.84 -11.89
CA SER A 219 -19.44 16.93 -10.44
C SER A 219 -19.14 15.58 -9.83
N THR A 220 -18.41 15.56 -8.72
CA THR A 220 -18.06 14.33 -8.02
C THR A 220 -18.50 14.42 -6.56
N ASP A 221 -18.97 13.29 -6.03
CA ASP A 221 -19.21 13.06 -4.61
C ASP A 221 -18.29 11.95 -4.11
N ARG A 222 -17.73 12.12 -2.90
CA ARG A 222 -16.82 11.17 -2.30
C ARG A 222 -17.31 10.76 -0.93
N GLN A 223 -17.46 9.46 -0.71
CA GLN A 223 -17.86 8.90 0.57
C GLN A 223 -16.77 7.97 1.08
N TRP A 224 -16.30 8.24 2.31
CA TRP A 224 -15.41 7.36 3.04
C TRP A 224 -16.22 6.34 3.81
N TRP A 225 -16.00 5.06 3.52
CA TRP A 225 -16.61 3.95 4.22
C TRP A 225 -15.62 3.36 5.18
N ASP A 226 -15.89 3.53 6.47
CA ASP A 226 -15.02 3.01 7.51
C ASP A 226 -14.94 1.47 7.47
N ARG A 227 -13.77 0.93 7.85
CA ARG A 227 -13.52 -0.51 7.92
C ARG A 227 -14.51 -1.27 8.82
N HIS A 228 -15.06 -0.62 9.83
CA HIS A 228 -16.02 -1.23 10.75
C HIS A 228 -17.31 -1.68 10.07
N LEU A 229 -17.64 -1.14 8.90
CA LEU A 229 -18.76 -1.61 8.09
C LEU A 229 -18.61 -3.08 7.67
N TRP A 230 -17.37 -3.56 7.52
CA TRP A 230 -17.07 -4.95 7.17
C TRP A 230 -17.09 -5.93 8.36
N ARG A 231 -17.25 -5.44 9.57
CA ARG A 231 -17.07 -6.26 10.78
C ARG A 231 -18.08 -7.40 10.89
N PHE A 232 -19.27 -7.23 10.32
CA PHE A 232 -20.37 -8.18 10.41
C PHE A 232 -20.91 -8.61 9.05
N GLU A 233 -20.48 -8.01 7.97
CA GLU A 233 -20.97 -8.24 6.63
C GLU A 233 -19.82 -8.31 5.62
N ASP A 234 -19.86 -9.31 4.75
CA ASP A 234 -18.98 -9.43 3.59
C ASP A 234 -19.50 -8.66 2.36
N THR A 235 -20.65 -8.00 2.50
CA THR A 235 -21.32 -7.29 1.42
C THR A 235 -21.88 -5.95 1.91
N LEU A 236 -21.45 -4.86 1.29
CA LEU A 236 -21.95 -3.51 1.54
C LEU A 236 -22.79 -3.01 0.38
N LYS A 237 -23.87 -2.28 0.70
CA LYS A 237 -24.73 -1.64 -0.28
C LYS A 237 -24.61 -0.12 -0.17
N TYR A 238 -24.40 0.50 -1.30
CA TYR A 238 -24.34 1.95 -1.44
C TYR A 238 -25.47 2.45 -2.33
N SER A 239 -26.04 3.60 -1.99
CA SER A 239 -26.99 4.31 -2.83
C SER A 239 -26.62 5.79 -2.87
N ALA A 240 -26.32 6.31 -4.06
CA ALA A 240 -26.17 7.73 -4.33
C ALA A 240 -27.44 8.26 -5.01
N LYS A 241 -27.81 9.48 -4.61
CA LYS A 241 -29.00 10.18 -5.16
C LYS A 241 -28.58 11.30 -6.07
#